data_94ad2e0082fb5d775273c1893d3f2e93
#
_entry.id   94ad2e0082fb5d775273c1893d3f2e93
#
_cell.length_a   1.000
_cell.length_b   1.000
_cell.length_c   1.000
_cell.angle_alpha   90.00
_cell.angle_beta   90.00
_cell.angle_gamma   90.00
#
_symmetry.space_group_name_H-M   'P 1'
#
loop_
_entity.id
_entity.type
_entity.pdbx_description
1 polymer ?
#
loop_
_entity_poly.entity_id
_entity_poly.type
_entity_poly.pdbx_seq_one_letter_code
_entity_poly.pdbx_strand_id
1 'polypeptide(L)'
;MKMFKMFTLSLSLLITLGLTTNTLAQTKENANFKAGVAAIDANNMPLAYKKFLVAAKEGHADSQFNLGVMYEQGIGTTKNEKEAVIWYTKAAEQGNSGAQFNLGVLYENGLGTPIDYAKANKWYRKASLQHDGLAIGNLGMLYIRAQGVKENKIAGVALLLLSSTIDQSPENNARKNITATRGLTTAMVTEAQTLSDKMNTAPNMLV
;
A
#
# COMPACT_ATOMS: atom_id res chain seq x y z
N MET A 1 2.21 -18.39 0.56
CA MET A 1 3.40 -18.72 -0.25
C MET A 1 3.43 -18.04 -1.64
N LYS A 2 2.31 -17.56 -2.21
CA LYS A 2 2.27 -16.87 -3.52
C LYS A 2 2.53 -15.35 -3.48
N MET A 3 2.36 -14.68 -2.34
CA MET A 3 2.53 -13.22 -2.24
C MET A 3 4.00 -12.73 -2.33
N PHE A 4 4.98 -13.56 -1.97
CA PHE A 4 6.40 -13.18 -2.07
C PHE A 4 6.98 -13.20 -3.49
N LYS A 5 6.36 -13.91 -4.44
CA LYS A 5 6.85 -13.98 -5.83
C LYS A 5 6.47 -12.79 -6.70
N MET A 6 5.50 -11.97 -6.32
CA MET A 6 5.08 -10.81 -7.13
C MET A 6 6.03 -9.61 -7.05
N PHE A 7 6.93 -9.56 -6.05
CA PHE A 7 7.88 -8.44 -5.90
C PHE A 7 9.11 -8.52 -6.77
N THR A 8 9.40 -9.65 -7.40
CA THR A 8 10.61 -9.79 -8.24
C THR A 8 10.40 -9.38 -9.70
N LEU A 9 9.18 -9.13 -10.17
CA LEU A 9 8.90 -8.83 -11.59
C LEU A 9 8.79 -7.33 -11.92
N SER A 10 8.80 -6.41 -10.95
CA SER A 10 8.68 -4.97 -11.23
C SER A 10 10.02 -4.22 -11.31
N LEU A 11 11.16 -4.90 -11.17
CA LEU A 11 12.47 -4.24 -11.15
C LEU A 11 13.06 -3.99 -12.55
N SER A 12 12.42 -4.43 -13.64
CA SER A 12 12.97 -4.33 -15.00
C SER A 12 12.36 -3.22 -15.87
N LEU A 13 11.47 -2.36 -15.37
CA LEU A 13 10.77 -1.37 -16.22
C LEU A 13 10.76 0.07 -15.71
N LEU A 14 11.81 0.53 -15.03
CA LEU A 14 11.97 1.95 -14.66
C LEU A 14 13.35 2.49 -15.00
N ILE A 15 13.69 2.43 -16.28
CA ILE A 15 14.72 3.30 -16.86
C ILE A 15 14.04 4.06 -17.99
N THR A 16 13.57 5.25 -17.71
CA THR A 16 13.59 6.50 -18.50
C THR A 16 12.48 7.45 -18.01
N LEU A 17 12.79 8.44 -17.23
CA LEU A 17 12.57 9.89 -17.44
C LEU A 17 12.93 10.65 -16.15
N GLY A 18 13.82 11.60 -16.32
CA GLY A 18 14.44 12.40 -15.30
C GLY A 18 13.48 13.05 -14.31
N LEU A 19 13.58 12.62 -13.06
CA LEU A 19 13.11 13.36 -11.89
C LEU A 19 14.11 13.13 -10.75
N THR A 20 14.84 14.21 -10.46
CA THR A 20 15.56 14.53 -9.24
C THR A 20 16.47 13.47 -8.62
N THR A 21 17.74 13.75 -8.72
CA THR A 21 18.95 13.04 -8.28
C THR A 21 19.07 12.75 -6.78
N ASN A 22 18.00 12.85 -5.99
CA ASN A 22 18.07 12.65 -4.54
C ASN A 22 17.33 11.44 -3.99
N THR A 23 16.46 10.81 -4.79
CA THR A 23 15.76 9.56 -4.39
C THR A 23 16.48 8.30 -4.90
N LEU A 24 17.27 8.41 -5.95
CA LEU A 24 18.10 7.31 -6.49
C LEU A 24 19.36 7.03 -5.68
N ALA A 25 19.77 7.92 -4.78
CA ALA A 25 20.98 7.74 -3.97
C ALA A 25 20.77 6.85 -2.73
N GLN A 26 19.54 6.52 -2.36
CA GLN A 26 19.25 5.68 -1.17
C GLN A 26 18.96 4.21 -1.47
N THR A 27 18.83 3.82 -2.73
CA THR A 27 18.89 2.39 -3.12
C THR A 27 20.32 1.95 -3.32
N LYS A 28 21.25 2.37 -2.44
CA LYS A 28 22.55 1.71 -2.34
C LYS A 28 22.25 0.24 -2.08
N GLU A 29 22.75 -0.63 -2.94
CA GLU A 29 22.68 -2.09 -2.77
C GLU A 29 23.08 -2.48 -1.34
N ASN A 30 22.09 -2.50 -0.45
CA ASN A 30 22.35 -2.87 0.94
C ASN A 30 22.64 -4.37 0.99
N ALA A 31 23.89 -4.72 1.32
CA ALA A 31 24.34 -6.12 1.35
C ALA A 31 23.48 -6.98 2.30
N ASN A 32 22.99 -6.41 3.41
CA ASN A 32 22.11 -7.12 4.33
C ASN A 32 20.70 -7.30 3.74
N PHE A 33 20.20 -6.35 2.96
CA PHE A 33 18.95 -6.53 2.22
C PHE A 33 19.08 -7.69 1.22
N LYS A 34 20.13 -7.70 0.39
CA LYS A 34 20.38 -8.82 -0.53
C LYS A 34 20.51 -10.17 0.18
N ALA A 35 21.24 -10.21 1.29
CA ALA A 35 21.36 -11.42 2.09
C ALA A 35 20.03 -11.85 2.73
N GLY A 36 19.16 -10.91 3.07
CA GLY A 36 17.80 -11.17 3.54
C GLY A 36 16.93 -11.82 2.46
N VAL A 37 16.97 -11.27 1.23
CA VAL A 37 16.26 -11.85 0.07
C VAL A 37 16.77 -13.26 -0.23
N ALA A 38 18.09 -13.46 -0.30
CA ALA A 38 18.67 -14.79 -0.50
C ALA A 38 18.28 -15.80 0.60
N ALA A 39 18.12 -15.34 1.84
CA ALA A 39 17.65 -16.17 2.93
C ALA A 39 16.16 -16.57 2.77
N ILE A 40 15.32 -15.69 2.20
CA ILE A 40 13.92 -16.04 1.82
C ILE A 40 13.94 -17.13 0.74
N ASP A 41 14.73 -16.97 -0.31
CA ASP A 41 14.84 -17.95 -1.40
C ASP A 41 15.31 -19.31 -0.89
N ALA A 42 16.19 -19.32 0.13
CA ALA A 42 16.65 -20.50 0.84
C ALA A 42 15.64 -21.03 1.91
N ASN A 43 14.43 -20.42 1.99
CA ASN A 43 13.40 -20.73 3.00
C ASN A 43 13.89 -20.62 4.46
N ASN A 44 14.91 -19.77 4.72
CA ASN A 44 15.47 -19.50 6.04
C ASN A 44 14.92 -18.17 6.61
N MET A 45 13.69 -18.18 7.09
CA MET A 45 13.01 -16.98 7.56
C MET A 45 13.67 -16.34 8.80
N PRO A 46 14.21 -17.09 9.79
CA PRO A 46 14.94 -16.50 10.89
C PRO A 46 16.23 -15.75 10.45
N LEU A 47 16.91 -16.25 9.42
CA LEU A 47 18.08 -15.56 8.85
C LEU A 47 17.64 -14.31 8.08
N ALA A 48 16.56 -14.40 7.28
CA ALA A 48 16.00 -13.27 6.56
C ALA A 48 15.63 -12.13 7.53
N TYR A 49 14.93 -12.45 8.62
CA TYR A 49 14.61 -11.49 9.67
C TYR A 49 15.86 -10.80 10.24
N LYS A 50 16.90 -11.56 10.60
CA LYS A 50 18.15 -10.99 11.14
C LYS A 50 18.82 -10.03 10.15
N LYS A 51 18.82 -10.40 8.87
CA LYS A 51 19.45 -9.59 7.81
C LYS A 51 18.64 -8.32 7.51
N PHE A 52 17.32 -8.42 7.41
CA PHE A 52 16.48 -7.24 7.23
C PHE A 52 16.52 -6.31 8.45
N LEU A 53 16.64 -6.86 9.66
CA LEU A 53 16.75 -6.04 10.87
C LEU A 53 18.02 -5.16 10.84
N VAL A 54 19.15 -5.69 10.37
CA VAL A 54 20.39 -4.89 10.23
C VAL A 54 20.17 -3.78 9.19
N ALA A 55 19.73 -4.14 7.98
CA ALA A 55 19.49 -3.17 6.89
C ALA A 55 18.45 -2.11 7.28
N ALA A 56 17.37 -2.49 7.95
CA ALA A 56 16.31 -1.57 8.40
C ALA A 56 16.80 -0.57 9.45
N LYS A 57 17.69 -0.98 10.36
CA LYS A 57 18.35 -0.10 11.33
C LYS A 57 19.30 0.90 10.64
N GLU A 58 19.85 0.53 9.49
CA GLU A 58 20.65 1.40 8.62
C GLU A 58 19.78 2.36 7.77
N GLY A 59 18.45 2.28 7.90
CA GLY A 59 17.51 3.17 7.20
C GLY A 59 16.98 2.63 5.86
N HIS A 60 17.31 1.39 5.47
CA HIS A 60 16.87 0.82 4.19
C HIS A 60 15.34 0.60 4.17
N ALA A 61 14.62 1.36 3.34
CA ALA A 61 13.16 1.42 3.34
C ALA A 61 12.49 0.06 3.05
N ASP A 62 12.99 -0.69 2.05
CA ASP A 62 12.41 -1.99 1.72
C ASP A 62 12.66 -3.03 2.81
N SER A 63 13.79 -2.94 3.55
CA SER A 63 14.02 -3.80 4.71
C SER A 63 13.09 -3.44 5.88
N GLN A 64 12.79 -2.16 6.06
CA GLN A 64 11.81 -1.71 7.05
C GLN A 64 10.41 -2.22 6.70
N PHE A 65 10.02 -2.15 5.43
CA PHE A 65 8.77 -2.74 4.94
C PHE A 65 8.73 -4.26 5.20
N ASN A 66 9.77 -4.99 4.82
CA ASN A 66 9.85 -6.43 5.04
C ASN A 66 9.76 -6.80 6.53
N LEU A 67 10.41 -6.04 7.41
CA LEU A 67 10.26 -6.23 8.85
C LEU A 67 8.83 -6.00 9.33
N GLY A 68 8.15 -4.97 8.79
CA GLY A 68 6.74 -4.74 9.07
C GLY A 68 5.91 -5.98 8.75
N VAL A 69 6.08 -6.57 7.56
CA VAL A 69 5.41 -7.82 7.15
C VAL A 69 5.78 -8.99 8.07
N MET A 70 7.06 -9.15 8.40
CA MET A 70 7.52 -10.25 9.25
C MET A 70 6.94 -10.17 10.67
N TYR A 71 6.85 -8.97 11.24
CA TYR A 71 6.20 -8.77 12.53
C TYR A 71 4.68 -8.94 12.48
N GLU A 72 4.03 -8.44 11.42
CA GLU A 72 2.59 -8.57 11.25
C GLU A 72 2.14 -10.04 11.15
N GLN A 73 2.92 -10.84 10.41
CA GLN A 73 2.57 -12.24 10.13
C GLN A 73 3.28 -13.25 11.03
N GLY A 74 4.27 -12.84 11.82
CA GLY A 74 5.09 -13.74 12.65
C GLY A 74 6.05 -14.61 11.83
N ILE A 75 6.55 -14.10 10.70
CA ILE A 75 7.46 -14.83 9.81
C ILE A 75 8.90 -14.61 10.26
N GLY A 76 9.58 -15.68 10.67
CA GLY A 76 10.97 -15.62 11.14
C GLY A 76 11.16 -14.93 12.49
N THR A 77 10.09 -14.41 13.08
CA THR A 77 10.03 -13.76 14.39
C THR A 77 8.65 -13.98 15.02
N THR A 78 8.48 -13.61 16.28
CA THR A 78 7.15 -13.63 16.92
C THR A 78 6.28 -12.51 16.37
N LYS A 79 5.00 -12.82 16.10
CA LYS A 79 4.00 -11.84 15.66
C LYS A 79 3.92 -10.67 16.66
N ASN A 80 4.01 -9.44 16.16
CA ASN A 80 3.89 -8.23 16.94
C ASN A 80 3.38 -7.06 16.08
N GLU A 81 2.09 -6.82 16.12
CA GLU A 81 1.45 -5.77 15.31
C GLU A 81 1.92 -4.34 15.69
N LYS A 82 2.31 -4.11 16.95
CA LYS A 82 2.88 -2.81 17.37
C LYS A 82 4.22 -2.55 16.69
N GLU A 83 5.09 -3.56 16.64
CA GLU A 83 6.35 -3.46 15.89
C GLU A 83 6.11 -3.29 14.40
N ALA A 84 5.11 -3.98 13.83
CA ALA A 84 4.73 -3.80 12.44
C ALA A 84 4.35 -2.33 12.14
N VAL A 85 3.53 -1.69 12.99
CA VAL A 85 3.21 -0.25 12.86
C VAL A 85 4.47 0.61 12.86
N ILE A 86 5.43 0.34 13.76
CA ILE A 86 6.68 1.12 13.86
C ILE A 86 7.50 1.00 12.56
N TRP A 87 7.68 -0.22 12.07
CA TRP A 87 8.52 -0.45 10.89
C TRP A 87 7.85 -0.01 9.60
N TYR A 88 6.54 -0.23 9.45
CA TYR A 88 5.78 0.32 8.32
C TYR A 88 5.78 1.84 8.33
N THR A 89 5.68 2.50 9.50
CA THR A 89 5.75 3.96 9.57
C THR A 89 7.08 4.47 9.01
N LYS A 90 8.20 3.89 9.41
CA LYS A 90 9.53 4.28 8.92
C LYS A 90 9.66 4.11 7.40
N ALA A 91 9.17 3.00 6.84
CA ALA A 91 9.20 2.76 5.40
C ALA A 91 8.24 3.69 4.64
N ALA A 92 7.03 3.90 5.18
CA ALA A 92 5.99 4.76 4.58
C ALA A 92 6.40 6.24 4.54
N GLU A 93 7.11 6.72 5.55
CA GLU A 93 7.67 8.08 5.59
C GLU A 93 8.77 8.27 4.54
N GLN A 94 9.46 7.22 4.15
CA GLN A 94 10.42 7.21 3.06
C GLN A 94 9.78 7.01 1.67
N GLY A 95 8.46 6.90 1.59
CA GLY A 95 7.74 6.79 0.32
C GLY A 95 7.45 5.36 -0.14
N ASN A 96 7.77 4.32 0.64
CA ASN A 96 7.43 2.95 0.25
C ASN A 96 5.91 2.76 0.18
N SER A 97 5.36 2.52 -1.03
CA SER A 97 3.92 2.44 -1.30
C SER A 97 3.26 1.28 -0.56
N GLY A 98 3.88 0.11 -0.55
CA GLY A 98 3.35 -1.05 0.18
C GLY A 98 3.26 -0.80 1.68
N ALA A 99 4.26 -0.10 2.26
CA ALA A 99 4.21 0.29 3.67
C ALA A 99 3.12 1.33 3.94
N GLN A 100 2.91 2.29 3.04
CA GLN A 100 1.82 3.27 3.14
C GLN A 100 0.46 2.58 3.11
N PHE A 101 0.25 1.64 2.19
CA PHE A 101 -0.97 0.84 2.12
C PHE A 101 -1.19 0.03 3.41
N ASN A 102 -0.21 -0.77 3.83
CA ASN A 102 -0.33 -1.62 5.02
C ASN A 102 -0.56 -0.81 6.29
N LEU A 103 0.13 0.34 6.44
CA LEU A 103 -0.09 1.23 7.56
C LEU A 103 -1.52 1.80 7.57
N GLY A 104 -2.08 2.11 6.40
CA GLY A 104 -3.49 2.47 6.25
C GLY A 104 -4.41 1.36 6.76
N VAL A 105 -4.15 0.10 6.39
CA VAL A 105 -4.91 -1.08 6.85
C VAL A 105 -4.82 -1.25 8.37
N LEU A 106 -3.63 -1.08 8.96
CA LEU A 106 -3.46 -1.21 10.41
C LEU A 106 -4.25 -0.13 11.17
N TYR A 107 -4.25 1.12 10.70
CA TYR A 107 -5.07 2.19 11.30
C TYR A 107 -6.57 2.00 11.09
N GLU A 108 -7.01 1.50 9.92
CA GLU A 108 -8.42 1.22 9.63
C GLU A 108 -8.98 0.13 10.56
N ASN A 109 -8.19 -0.91 10.83
CA ASN A 109 -8.63 -2.09 11.58
C ASN A 109 -8.22 -2.08 13.06
N GLY A 110 -7.41 -1.12 13.50
CA GLY A 110 -6.95 -1.05 14.89
C GLY A 110 -5.93 -2.15 15.24
N LEU A 111 -5.11 -2.57 14.29
CA LEU A 111 -4.11 -3.63 14.47
C LEU A 111 -2.80 -3.01 14.97
N GLY A 112 -2.41 -3.36 16.19
CA GLY A 112 -1.21 -2.79 16.85
C GLY A 112 -1.32 -1.30 17.23
N THR A 113 -2.42 -0.64 16.89
CA THR A 113 -2.73 0.77 17.13
C THR A 113 -4.24 0.95 17.32
N PRO A 114 -4.74 1.98 18.00
CA PRO A 114 -6.16 2.31 17.97
C PRO A 114 -6.65 2.58 16.54
N ILE A 115 -7.95 2.29 16.27
CA ILE A 115 -8.60 2.66 15.00
C ILE A 115 -8.49 4.17 14.80
N ASP A 116 -8.02 4.56 13.61
CA ASP A 116 -7.88 5.97 13.21
C ASP A 116 -8.10 6.10 11.69
N TYR A 117 -9.36 6.28 11.31
CA TYR A 117 -9.73 6.42 9.89
C TYR A 117 -9.12 7.66 9.21
N ALA A 118 -8.82 8.72 9.97
CA ALA A 118 -8.18 9.90 9.41
C ALA A 118 -6.73 9.61 9.01
N LYS A 119 -6.01 8.86 9.85
CA LYS A 119 -4.67 8.37 9.50
C LYS A 119 -4.71 7.33 8.38
N ALA A 120 -5.69 6.40 8.39
CA ALA A 120 -5.89 5.46 7.29
C ALA A 120 -6.09 6.20 5.96
N ASN A 121 -6.99 7.21 5.93
CA ASN A 121 -7.19 8.07 4.76
C ASN A 121 -5.88 8.72 4.28
N LYS A 122 -5.14 9.33 5.21
CA LYS A 122 -3.86 9.98 4.89
C LYS A 122 -2.87 9.02 4.21
N TRP A 123 -2.75 7.79 4.72
CA TRP A 123 -1.80 6.83 4.19
C TRP A 123 -2.28 6.19 2.89
N TYR A 124 -3.57 5.84 2.78
CA TYR A 124 -4.14 5.38 1.51
C TYR A 124 -4.00 6.41 0.39
N ARG A 125 -4.21 7.71 0.67
CA ARG A 125 -3.96 8.78 -0.31
C ARG A 125 -2.52 8.80 -0.82
N LYS A 126 -1.54 8.66 0.08
CA LYS A 126 -0.13 8.62 -0.32
C LYS A 126 0.19 7.43 -1.21
N ALA A 127 -0.30 6.24 -0.89
CA ALA A 127 -0.15 5.05 -1.71
C ALA A 127 -0.92 5.18 -3.05
N SER A 128 -2.12 5.76 -3.03
CA SER A 128 -2.93 6.01 -4.24
C SER A 128 -2.23 6.92 -5.25
N LEU A 129 -1.50 7.94 -4.79
CA LEU A 129 -0.68 8.80 -5.65
C LEU A 129 0.49 8.06 -6.31
N GLN A 130 0.82 6.87 -5.82
CA GLN A 130 1.79 5.96 -6.42
C GLN A 130 1.12 4.83 -7.22
N HIS A 131 -0.16 4.99 -7.56
CA HIS A 131 -0.97 4.03 -8.32
C HIS A 131 -1.15 2.66 -7.63
N ASP A 132 -1.14 2.63 -6.29
CA ASP A 132 -1.51 1.42 -5.55
C ASP A 132 -3.03 1.19 -5.67
N GLY A 133 -3.42 0.19 -6.45
CA GLY A 133 -4.83 -0.09 -6.76
C GLY A 133 -5.64 -0.49 -5.53
N LEU A 134 -5.05 -1.23 -4.58
CA LEU A 134 -5.73 -1.61 -3.34
C LEU A 134 -5.94 -0.39 -2.43
N ALA A 135 -4.95 0.49 -2.35
CA ALA A 135 -5.09 1.73 -1.59
C ALA A 135 -6.18 2.65 -2.18
N ILE A 136 -6.25 2.77 -3.51
CA ILE A 136 -7.31 3.52 -4.20
C ILE A 136 -8.68 2.93 -3.84
N GLY A 137 -8.82 1.61 -3.86
CA GLY A 137 -10.06 0.92 -3.51
C GLY A 137 -10.49 1.15 -2.06
N ASN A 138 -9.56 1.00 -1.11
CA ASN A 138 -9.82 1.24 0.31
C ASN A 138 -10.15 2.71 0.59
N LEU A 139 -9.46 3.65 -0.05
CA LEU A 139 -9.80 5.08 0.01
C LEU A 139 -11.24 5.33 -0.47
N GLY A 140 -11.67 4.69 -1.56
CA GLY A 140 -13.05 4.75 -2.05
C GLY A 140 -14.06 4.28 -1.01
N MET A 141 -13.75 3.20 -0.29
CA MET A 141 -14.63 2.68 0.79
C MET A 141 -14.72 3.64 1.97
N LEU A 142 -13.63 4.33 2.35
CA LEU A 142 -13.69 5.35 3.41
C LEU A 142 -14.66 6.48 3.04
N TYR A 143 -14.69 6.94 1.76
CA TYR A 143 -15.65 7.93 1.29
C TYR A 143 -17.10 7.43 1.28
N ILE A 144 -17.33 6.18 0.90
CA ILE A 144 -18.68 5.58 0.89
C ILE A 144 -19.23 5.42 2.31
N ARG A 145 -18.36 5.06 3.28
CA ARG A 145 -18.74 4.77 4.67
C ARG A 145 -18.67 5.98 5.60
N ALA A 146 -18.26 7.14 5.10
CA ALA A 146 -18.00 8.34 5.93
C ALA A 146 -16.98 8.09 7.06
N GLN A 147 -15.96 7.27 6.82
CA GLN A 147 -14.94 6.90 7.79
C GLN A 147 -13.73 7.85 7.68
N GLY A 148 -13.54 8.72 8.67
CA GLY A 148 -12.45 9.71 8.71
C GLY A 148 -12.55 10.82 7.66
N VAL A 149 -13.60 10.82 6.84
CA VAL A 149 -13.92 11.81 5.81
C VAL A 149 -15.43 12.01 5.72
N LYS A 150 -15.86 13.11 5.10
CA LYS A 150 -17.28 13.32 4.79
C LYS A 150 -17.74 12.31 3.73
N GLU A 151 -18.98 11.79 3.88
CA GLU A 151 -19.57 10.89 2.89
C GLU A 151 -19.56 11.53 1.49
N ASN A 152 -19.06 10.77 0.52
CA ASN A 152 -19.15 11.11 -0.90
C ASN A 152 -19.20 9.83 -1.74
N LYS A 153 -20.39 9.31 -1.98
CA LYS A 153 -20.59 8.06 -2.72
C LYS A 153 -20.08 8.14 -4.16
N ILE A 154 -20.23 9.30 -4.81
CA ILE A 154 -19.77 9.49 -6.19
C ILE A 154 -18.23 9.38 -6.25
N ALA A 155 -17.53 10.13 -5.40
CA ALA A 155 -16.08 10.04 -5.32
C ALA A 155 -15.61 8.62 -4.91
N GLY A 156 -16.29 8.00 -3.95
CA GLY A 156 -15.98 6.64 -3.51
C GLY A 156 -16.14 5.61 -4.63
N VAL A 157 -17.23 5.67 -5.40
CA VAL A 157 -17.45 4.77 -6.55
C VAL A 157 -16.46 5.07 -7.67
N ALA A 158 -16.12 6.34 -7.93
CA ALA A 158 -15.10 6.70 -8.91
C ALA A 158 -13.73 6.09 -8.58
N LEU A 159 -13.33 6.14 -7.30
CA LEU A 159 -12.11 5.50 -6.82
C LEU A 159 -12.16 3.97 -6.95
N LEU A 160 -13.31 3.34 -6.68
CA LEU A 160 -13.47 1.89 -6.87
C LEU A 160 -13.37 1.51 -8.35
N LEU A 161 -13.96 2.28 -9.26
CA LEU A 161 -13.83 2.07 -10.70
C LEU A 161 -12.38 2.18 -11.14
N LEU A 162 -11.68 3.22 -10.72
CA LEU A 162 -10.25 3.42 -10.98
C LEU A 162 -9.42 2.26 -10.43
N SER A 163 -9.65 1.86 -9.17
CA SER A 163 -8.98 0.72 -8.55
C SER A 163 -9.15 -0.56 -9.38
N SER A 164 -10.38 -0.85 -9.84
CA SER A 164 -10.65 -2.05 -10.65
C SER A 164 -10.00 -2.04 -12.04
N THR A 165 -9.59 -0.86 -12.51
CA THR A 165 -8.89 -0.68 -13.79
C THR A 165 -7.39 -0.87 -13.61
N ILE A 166 -6.83 -0.33 -12.53
CA ILE A 166 -5.39 -0.36 -12.23
C ILE A 166 -4.97 -1.74 -11.72
N ASP A 167 -5.75 -2.33 -10.81
CA ASP A 167 -5.46 -3.62 -10.19
C ASP A 167 -6.58 -4.61 -10.47
N GLN A 168 -6.28 -5.63 -11.28
CA GLN A 168 -7.20 -6.71 -11.65
C GLN A 168 -6.95 -8.00 -10.85
N SER A 169 -6.15 -7.91 -9.76
CA SER A 169 -5.87 -9.06 -8.90
C SER A 169 -7.14 -9.57 -8.19
N PRO A 170 -7.19 -10.86 -7.81
CA PRO A 170 -8.30 -11.43 -7.06
C PRO A 170 -8.52 -10.78 -5.68
N GLU A 171 -7.49 -10.17 -5.14
CA GLU A 171 -7.52 -9.47 -3.84
C GLU A 171 -8.28 -8.14 -3.93
N ASN A 172 -8.38 -7.55 -5.13
CA ASN A 172 -9.09 -6.30 -5.35
C ASN A 172 -10.61 -6.53 -5.39
N ASN A 173 -11.28 -6.12 -4.33
CA ASN A 173 -12.74 -6.24 -4.18
C ASN A 173 -13.51 -5.04 -4.73
N ALA A 174 -12.90 -4.15 -5.49
CA ALA A 174 -13.51 -2.89 -5.93
C ALA A 174 -14.86 -3.09 -6.64
N ARG A 175 -14.94 -4.00 -7.62
CA ARG A 175 -16.19 -4.30 -8.35
C ARG A 175 -17.29 -4.83 -7.43
N LYS A 176 -16.96 -5.73 -6.51
CA LYS A 176 -17.88 -6.27 -5.50
C LYS A 176 -18.38 -5.15 -4.57
N ASN A 177 -17.51 -4.25 -4.18
CA ASN A 177 -17.84 -3.12 -3.32
C ASN A 177 -18.77 -2.13 -4.02
N ILE A 178 -18.60 -1.88 -5.32
CA ILE A 178 -19.53 -1.05 -6.11
C ILE A 178 -20.93 -1.65 -6.06
N THR A 179 -21.07 -2.93 -6.36
CA THR A 179 -22.39 -3.60 -6.40
C THR A 179 -23.04 -3.69 -5.01
N ALA A 180 -22.25 -3.73 -3.95
CA ALA A 180 -22.74 -3.75 -2.57
C ALA A 180 -23.11 -2.35 -2.03
N THR A 181 -22.75 -1.27 -2.73
CA THR A 181 -23.02 0.09 -2.28
C THR A 181 -24.48 0.44 -2.48
N ARG A 182 -25.20 0.68 -1.35
CA ARG A 182 -26.64 0.99 -1.39
C ARG A 182 -26.90 2.45 -1.77
N GLY A 183 -28.04 2.68 -2.42
CA GLY A 183 -28.54 4.01 -2.75
C GLY A 183 -27.78 4.66 -3.91
N LEU A 184 -27.14 3.88 -4.78
CA LEU A 184 -26.61 4.37 -6.04
C LEU A 184 -27.73 4.49 -7.08
N THR A 185 -27.80 5.64 -7.74
CA THR A 185 -28.62 5.86 -8.93
C THR A 185 -27.79 5.73 -10.18
N THR A 186 -28.45 5.50 -11.34
CA THR A 186 -27.74 5.46 -12.63
C THR A 186 -26.97 6.76 -12.89
N ALA A 187 -27.54 7.91 -12.54
CA ALA A 187 -26.87 9.21 -12.68
C ALA A 187 -25.60 9.29 -11.86
N MET A 188 -25.61 8.83 -10.59
CA MET A 188 -24.43 8.80 -9.73
C MET A 188 -23.34 7.89 -10.30
N VAL A 189 -23.69 6.75 -10.87
CA VAL A 189 -22.71 5.83 -11.47
C VAL A 189 -22.11 6.45 -12.73
N THR A 190 -22.89 7.13 -13.56
CA THR A 190 -22.37 7.83 -14.75
C THR A 190 -21.42 8.97 -14.36
N GLU A 191 -21.77 9.75 -13.34
CA GLU A 191 -20.91 10.81 -12.83
C GLU A 191 -19.61 10.24 -12.24
N ALA A 192 -19.70 9.15 -11.48
CA ALA A 192 -18.54 8.46 -10.93
C ALA A 192 -17.63 7.91 -12.03
N GLN A 193 -18.17 7.38 -13.12
CA GLN A 193 -17.38 6.93 -14.26
C GLN A 193 -16.61 8.10 -14.89
N THR A 194 -17.29 9.22 -15.15
CA THR A 194 -16.65 10.42 -15.68
C THR A 194 -15.54 10.94 -14.78
N LEU A 195 -15.76 10.88 -13.47
CA LEU A 195 -14.74 11.29 -12.47
C LEU A 195 -13.56 10.30 -12.46
N SER A 196 -13.81 9.00 -12.51
CA SER A 196 -12.78 7.96 -12.58
C SER A 196 -11.89 8.14 -13.81
N ASP A 197 -12.47 8.42 -14.97
CA ASP A 197 -11.72 8.66 -16.22
C ASP A 197 -10.80 9.89 -16.10
N LYS A 198 -11.30 10.97 -15.46
CA LYS A 198 -10.47 12.15 -15.15
C LYS A 198 -9.34 11.84 -14.17
N MET A 199 -9.59 11.09 -13.11
CA MET A 199 -8.58 10.69 -12.14
C MET A 199 -7.49 9.83 -12.78
N ASN A 200 -7.85 8.96 -13.72
CA ASN A 200 -6.90 8.12 -14.44
C ASN A 200 -5.92 8.93 -15.31
N THR A 201 -6.38 10.06 -15.84
CA THR A 201 -5.56 10.97 -16.67
C THR A 201 -4.87 12.08 -15.88
N ALA A 202 -5.34 12.39 -14.67
CA ALA A 202 -4.81 13.45 -13.80
C ALA A 202 -4.75 12.96 -12.34
N PRO A 203 -3.72 12.19 -11.97
CA PRO A 203 -3.61 11.55 -10.63
C PRO A 203 -3.65 12.52 -9.45
N ASN A 204 -3.28 13.78 -9.64
CA ASN A 204 -3.38 14.84 -8.60
C ASN A 204 -4.84 15.10 -8.15
N MET A 205 -5.84 14.63 -8.88
CA MET A 205 -7.24 14.70 -8.45
C MET A 205 -7.61 13.65 -7.37
N LEU A 206 -6.68 12.75 -7.04
CA LEU A 206 -6.83 11.79 -5.92
C LEU A 206 -6.63 12.44 -4.54
N VAL A 207 -6.28 13.72 -4.48
CA VAL A 207 -5.90 14.46 -3.25
C VAL A 207 -6.97 15.47 -2.84
#